data_770346653a8a9309d9d4598931708710
#
_entry.id   770346653a8a9309d9d4598931708710
#
_cell.length_a   1.000
_cell.length_b   1.000
_cell.length_c   1.000
_cell.angle_alpha   90.00
_cell.angle_beta   90.00
_cell.angle_gamma   90.00
#
_symmetry.space_group_name_H-M   'P 1'
#
loop_
_entity.id
_entity.type
_entity.pdbx_description
1 polymer ?
#
loop_
_entity_poly.entity_id
_entity_poly.type
_entity_poly.pdbx_seq_one_letter_code
_entity_poly.pdbx_strand_id
1 'polypeptide(L)'
;MDSLSGGQQQRIAIARAIVNEPKVLLLDEPLGALDLKLRQSMQYELIRFKNELGITFVYVTHDQEEALTMSDTIVVMNQGYIQQIGTPEDIYNEPENAFVADFIGHSNIIDGVMIKDKLVEILGVKMPCVDEGFGENTPVDIVIRPEDVELVPAEDGYMQGDVVSNIFKGVHYELEVKANGYDWMVHTTKYVEVGSHVGIRVIPFNIQVMHKPESSDEKAVEIDV
;
A
#
# COMPACT_ATOMS: atom_id res chain seq x y z
N MET A 1 29.72 -9.28 -24.97
CA MET A 1 28.41 -9.06 -24.34
C MET A 1 28.03 -7.56 -24.26
N ASP A 2 28.95 -6.68 -24.56
CA ASP A 2 28.79 -5.22 -24.36
C ASP A 2 27.92 -4.50 -25.39
N SER A 3 27.25 -5.23 -26.31
CA SER A 3 26.38 -4.64 -27.34
C SER A 3 24.87 -4.89 -27.11
N LEU A 4 24.51 -5.57 -26.04
CA LEU A 4 23.10 -5.89 -25.74
C LEU A 4 22.49 -4.84 -24.83
N SER A 5 21.23 -4.44 -25.11
CA SER A 5 20.45 -3.61 -24.18
C SER A 5 20.16 -4.37 -22.88
N GLY A 6 19.88 -3.63 -21.79
CA GLY A 6 19.54 -4.23 -20.49
C GLY A 6 18.40 -5.26 -20.58
N GLY A 7 17.34 -4.94 -21.32
CA GLY A 7 16.23 -5.87 -21.54
C GLY A 7 16.62 -7.13 -22.36
N GLN A 8 17.55 -6.99 -23.31
CA GLN A 8 18.06 -8.17 -24.05
C GLN A 8 18.91 -9.06 -23.16
N GLN A 9 19.74 -8.48 -22.29
CA GLN A 9 20.51 -9.21 -21.30
C GLN A 9 19.59 -9.97 -20.34
N GLN A 10 18.53 -9.33 -19.87
CA GLN A 10 17.55 -9.94 -18.98
C GLN A 10 16.81 -11.11 -19.63
N ARG A 11 16.31 -10.95 -20.86
CA ARG A 11 15.66 -12.03 -21.60
C ARG A 11 16.58 -13.25 -21.80
N ILE A 12 17.86 -13.01 -22.09
CA ILE A 12 18.85 -14.10 -22.25
C ILE A 12 19.09 -14.79 -20.89
N ALA A 13 19.15 -14.05 -19.79
CA ALA A 13 19.32 -14.62 -18.47
C ALA A 13 18.14 -15.52 -18.08
N ILE A 14 16.91 -15.05 -18.33
CA ILE A 14 15.69 -15.83 -18.10
C ILE A 14 15.65 -17.05 -19.02
N ALA A 15 15.90 -16.91 -20.32
CA ALA A 15 15.93 -18.02 -21.26
C ALA A 15 16.93 -19.10 -20.83
N ARG A 16 18.13 -18.71 -20.37
CA ARG A 16 19.14 -19.61 -19.85
C ARG A 16 18.67 -20.38 -18.60
N ALA A 17 17.91 -19.71 -17.73
CA ALA A 17 17.39 -20.33 -16.51
C ALA A 17 16.26 -21.34 -16.83
N ILE A 18 15.45 -21.07 -17.86
CA ILE A 18 14.30 -21.90 -18.26
C ILE A 18 14.70 -23.11 -19.10
N VAL A 19 15.80 -23.05 -19.85
CA VAL A 19 16.20 -24.08 -20.82
C VAL A 19 16.31 -25.50 -20.23
N ASN A 20 16.57 -25.60 -18.92
CA ASN A 20 16.66 -26.89 -18.20
C ASN A 20 15.31 -27.32 -17.59
N GLU A 21 14.21 -26.70 -17.96
CA GLU A 21 12.86 -27.03 -17.47
C GLU A 21 12.78 -27.13 -15.92
N PRO A 22 13.20 -26.10 -15.18
CA PRO A 22 13.21 -26.14 -13.72
C PRO A 22 11.78 -26.21 -13.18
N LYS A 23 11.60 -26.80 -11.99
CA LYS A 23 10.31 -26.73 -11.27
C LYS A 23 10.08 -25.39 -10.58
N VAL A 24 11.15 -24.71 -10.20
CA VAL A 24 11.15 -23.42 -9.53
C VAL A 24 12.14 -22.50 -10.20
N LEU A 25 11.72 -21.29 -10.52
CA LEU A 25 12.57 -20.21 -11.03
C LEU A 25 12.69 -19.12 -9.96
N LEU A 26 13.93 -18.80 -9.57
CA LEU A 26 14.24 -17.73 -8.62
C LEU A 26 14.64 -16.48 -9.40
N LEU A 27 13.95 -15.38 -9.14
CA LEU A 27 14.19 -14.07 -9.75
C LEU A 27 14.43 -13.05 -8.63
N ASP A 28 15.65 -12.51 -8.57
CA ASP A 28 16.06 -11.52 -7.58
C ASP A 28 16.19 -10.16 -8.27
N GLU A 29 15.28 -9.24 -7.93
CA GLU A 29 15.15 -7.89 -8.50
C GLU A 29 15.31 -7.84 -10.04
N PRO A 30 14.62 -8.69 -10.82
CA PRO A 30 14.95 -8.88 -12.24
C PRO A 30 14.64 -7.65 -13.10
N LEU A 31 13.81 -6.72 -12.64
CA LEU A 31 13.37 -5.56 -13.41
C LEU A 31 13.93 -4.24 -12.91
N GLY A 32 14.65 -4.22 -11.76
CA GLY A 32 15.11 -3.01 -11.09
C GLY A 32 16.01 -2.09 -11.94
N ALA A 33 16.79 -2.65 -12.87
CA ALA A 33 17.70 -1.89 -13.73
C ALA A 33 17.06 -1.39 -15.05
N LEU A 34 15.77 -1.63 -15.28
CA LEU A 34 15.09 -1.27 -16.54
C LEU A 34 14.35 0.06 -16.44
N ASP A 35 14.28 0.78 -17.56
CA ASP A 35 13.40 1.93 -17.69
C ASP A 35 11.91 1.53 -17.60
N LEU A 36 11.04 2.47 -17.24
CA LEU A 36 9.62 2.22 -16.96
C LEU A 36 8.91 1.46 -18.10
N LYS A 37 9.10 1.87 -19.35
CA LYS A 37 8.40 1.26 -20.48
C LYS A 37 8.87 -0.18 -20.74
N LEU A 38 10.18 -0.40 -20.63
CA LEU A 38 10.77 -1.71 -20.79
C LEU A 38 10.39 -2.63 -19.61
N ARG A 39 10.36 -2.10 -18.39
CA ARG A 39 9.90 -2.79 -17.19
C ARG A 39 8.48 -3.32 -17.37
N GLN A 40 7.52 -2.47 -17.75
CA GLN A 40 6.14 -2.88 -18.01
C GLN A 40 6.05 -3.98 -19.09
N SER A 41 6.80 -3.84 -20.20
CA SER A 41 6.83 -4.89 -21.23
C SER A 41 7.34 -6.22 -20.69
N MET A 42 8.38 -6.21 -19.85
CA MET A 42 8.95 -7.40 -19.24
C MET A 42 8.05 -8.04 -18.18
N GLN A 43 7.29 -7.24 -17.42
CA GLN A 43 6.27 -7.73 -16.48
C GLN A 43 5.24 -8.60 -17.23
N TYR A 44 4.68 -8.09 -18.33
CA TYR A 44 3.74 -8.87 -19.16
C TYR A 44 4.36 -10.16 -19.71
N GLU A 45 5.61 -10.12 -20.16
CA GLU A 45 6.31 -11.32 -20.64
C GLU A 45 6.50 -12.36 -19.52
N LEU A 46 6.89 -11.92 -18.31
CA LEU A 46 7.08 -12.82 -17.16
C LEU A 46 5.76 -13.44 -16.70
N ILE A 47 4.68 -12.68 -16.64
CA ILE A 47 3.33 -13.19 -16.31
C ILE A 47 2.91 -14.23 -17.35
N ARG A 48 3.16 -13.98 -18.64
CA ARG A 48 2.87 -14.93 -19.70
C ARG A 48 3.69 -16.21 -19.55
N PHE A 49 5.00 -16.10 -19.29
CA PHE A 49 5.87 -17.27 -19.08
C PHE A 49 5.44 -18.09 -17.86
N LYS A 50 5.08 -17.43 -16.74
CA LYS A 50 4.53 -18.10 -15.56
C LYS A 50 3.33 -18.98 -15.94
N ASN A 51 2.38 -18.42 -16.69
CA ASN A 51 1.15 -19.12 -17.08
C ASN A 51 1.40 -20.24 -18.13
N GLU A 52 2.29 -20.01 -19.11
CA GLU A 52 2.59 -20.98 -20.17
C GLU A 52 3.44 -22.16 -19.68
N LEU A 53 4.38 -21.91 -18.76
CA LEU A 53 5.33 -22.94 -18.32
C LEU A 53 4.80 -23.80 -17.17
N GLY A 54 3.85 -23.27 -16.38
CA GLY A 54 3.28 -23.96 -15.22
C GLY A 54 4.32 -24.28 -14.12
N ILE A 55 5.39 -23.48 -14.03
CA ILE A 55 6.43 -23.61 -13.00
C ILE A 55 6.24 -22.57 -11.90
N THR A 56 6.78 -22.84 -10.72
CA THR A 56 6.72 -21.87 -9.61
C THR A 56 7.77 -20.78 -9.81
N PHE A 57 7.35 -19.53 -9.79
CA PHE A 57 8.25 -18.37 -9.75
C PHE A 57 8.36 -17.88 -8.31
N VAL A 58 9.56 -17.73 -7.79
CA VAL A 58 9.87 -17.01 -6.57
C VAL A 58 10.52 -15.70 -7.00
N TYR A 59 9.81 -14.61 -6.77
CA TYR A 59 10.17 -13.28 -7.25
C TYR A 59 10.47 -12.38 -6.05
N VAL A 60 11.69 -11.87 -5.96
CA VAL A 60 12.10 -10.91 -4.93
C VAL A 60 12.11 -9.51 -5.55
N THR A 61 11.40 -8.58 -4.96
CA THR A 61 11.34 -7.18 -5.39
C THR A 61 11.10 -6.25 -4.21
N HIS A 62 11.51 -5.01 -4.34
CA HIS A 62 11.11 -3.90 -3.49
C HIS A 62 10.06 -3.00 -4.16
N ASP A 63 9.67 -3.31 -5.39
CA ASP A 63 8.63 -2.59 -6.13
C ASP A 63 7.25 -3.19 -5.80
N GLN A 64 6.43 -2.39 -5.14
CA GLN A 64 5.10 -2.79 -4.67
C GLN A 64 4.16 -3.11 -5.83
N GLU A 65 4.23 -2.33 -6.93
CA GLU A 65 3.41 -2.56 -8.13
C GLU A 65 3.74 -3.92 -8.77
N GLU A 66 5.04 -4.30 -8.83
CA GLU A 66 5.45 -5.61 -9.30
C GLU A 66 4.88 -6.73 -8.43
N ALA A 67 4.99 -6.60 -7.11
CA ALA A 67 4.47 -7.60 -6.17
C ALA A 67 2.95 -7.77 -6.33
N LEU A 68 2.19 -6.69 -6.35
CA LEU A 68 0.73 -6.72 -6.44
C LEU A 68 0.23 -7.24 -7.80
N THR A 69 0.93 -6.95 -8.91
CA THR A 69 0.44 -7.27 -10.25
C THR A 69 0.87 -8.64 -10.77
N MET A 70 2.00 -9.18 -10.29
CA MET A 70 2.61 -10.39 -10.85
C MET A 70 2.45 -11.63 -9.98
N SER A 71 2.16 -11.48 -8.69
CA SER A 71 2.14 -12.58 -7.73
C SER A 71 0.75 -13.18 -7.55
N ASP A 72 0.69 -14.47 -7.23
CA ASP A 72 -0.52 -15.14 -6.74
C ASP A 72 -0.52 -15.13 -5.19
N THR A 73 0.67 -15.08 -4.60
CA THR A 73 0.88 -14.98 -3.15
C THR A 73 2.05 -14.04 -2.89
N ILE A 74 1.87 -13.12 -1.97
CA ILE A 74 2.90 -12.17 -1.52
C ILE A 74 3.35 -12.57 -0.12
N VAL A 75 4.66 -12.47 0.12
CA VAL A 75 5.28 -12.60 1.43
C VAL A 75 5.95 -11.27 1.74
N VAL A 76 5.38 -10.50 2.66
CA VAL A 76 5.99 -9.25 3.14
C VAL A 76 6.99 -9.59 4.23
N MET A 77 8.22 -9.10 4.09
CA MET A 77 9.30 -9.35 5.03
C MET A 77 9.91 -8.04 5.52
N ASN A 78 10.27 -8.02 6.81
CA ASN A 78 11.00 -6.92 7.42
C ASN A 78 12.05 -7.46 8.39
N GLN A 79 13.30 -6.98 8.31
CA GLN A 79 14.42 -7.36 9.17
C GLN A 79 14.60 -8.89 9.35
N GLY A 80 14.27 -9.68 8.31
CA GLY A 80 14.37 -11.14 8.33
C GLY A 80 13.15 -11.86 8.89
N TYR A 81 12.12 -11.14 9.33
CA TYR A 81 10.85 -11.70 9.81
C TYR A 81 9.76 -11.55 8.76
N ILE A 82 8.90 -12.56 8.66
CA ILE A 82 7.68 -12.49 7.84
C ILE A 82 6.67 -11.63 8.60
N GLN A 83 6.15 -10.59 7.93
CA GLN A 83 5.14 -9.70 8.48
C GLN A 83 3.72 -10.15 8.10
N GLN A 84 3.55 -10.62 6.85
CA GLN A 84 2.28 -11.15 6.37
C GLN A 84 2.50 -12.04 5.15
N ILE A 85 1.61 -13.01 4.97
CA ILE A 85 1.50 -13.84 3.76
C ILE A 85 0.04 -13.83 3.33
N GLY A 86 -0.22 -13.48 2.07
CA GLY A 86 -1.59 -13.44 1.54
C GLY A 86 -1.64 -13.25 0.02
N THR A 87 -2.84 -13.17 -0.52
CA THR A 87 -3.05 -12.73 -1.90
C THR A 87 -2.75 -11.24 -2.04
N PRO A 88 -2.53 -10.71 -3.25
CA PRO A 88 -2.38 -9.27 -3.45
C PRO A 88 -3.54 -8.45 -2.83
N GLU A 89 -4.77 -8.92 -2.99
CA GLU A 89 -5.94 -8.28 -2.42
C GLU A 89 -5.93 -8.29 -0.89
N ASP A 90 -5.56 -9.41 -0.25
CA ASP A 90 -5.48 -9.49 1.22
C ASP A 90 -4.40 -8.54 1.78
N ILE A 91 -3.20 -8.54 1.16
CA ILE A 91 -2.09 -7.70 1.59
C ILE A 91 -2.42 -6.21 1.47
N TYR A 92 -3.18 -5.82 0.43
CA TYR A 92 -3.56 -4.42 0.22
C TYR A 92 -4.75 -3.98 1.07
N ASN A 93 -5.81 -4.81 1.12
CA ASN A 93 -7.08 -4.45 1.75
C ASN A 93 -7.15 -4.80 3.24
N GLU A 94 -6.43 -5.86 3.67
CA GLU A 94 -6.44 -6.37 5.04
C GLU A 94 -5.02 -6.54 5.59
N PRO A 95 -4.20 -5.47 5.63
CA PRO A 95 -2.85 -5.55 6.17
C PRO A 95 -2.89 -5.90 7.67
N GLU A 96 -2.01 -6.82 8.11
CA GLU A 96 -1.96 -7.28 9.51
C GLU A 96 -1.40 -6.23 10.48
N ASN A 97 -0.62 -5.28 9.97
CA ASN A 97 -0.04 -4.20 10.78
C ASN A 97 0.24 -2.94 9.94
N ALA A 98 0.51 -1.83 10.63
CA ALA A 98 0.77 -0.54 10.00
C ALA A 98 1.98 -0.56 9.04
N PHE A 99 3.01 -1.38 9.34
CA PHE A 99 4.15 -1.54 8.44
C PHE A 99 3.73 -2.12 7.08
N VAL A 100 2.95 -3.21 7.07
CA VAL A 100 2.46 -3.80 5.81
C VAL A 100 1.61 -2.80 5.05
N ALA A 101 0.73 -2.08 5.76
CA ALA A 101 -0.13 -1.06 5.15
C ALA A 101 0.67 0.02 4.42
N ASP A 102 1.70 0.56 5.08
CA ASP A 102 2.56 1.61 4.52
C ASP A 102 3.52 1.08 3.46
N PHE A 103 4.09 -0.10 3.69
CA PHE A 103 5.02 -0.71 2.75
C PHE A 103 4.38 -1.06 1.40
N ILE A 104 3.08 -1.41 1.37
CA ILE A 104 2.36 -1.81 0.13
C ILE A 104 1.73 -0.64 -0.61
N GLY A 105 1.57 0.51 0.03
CA GLY A 105 0.99 1.70 -0.61
C GLY A 105 0.83 2.84 0.37
N HIS A 106 0.71 4.05 -0.14
CA HIS A 106 0.49 5.20 0.71
C HIS A 106 -0.74 5.01 1.60
N SER A 107 -0.61 5.38 2.87
CA SER A 107 -1.69 5.29 3.86
C SER A 107 -1.67 6.48 4.79
N ASN A 108 -2.83 6.92 5.21
CA ASN A 108 -2.95 7.76 6.39
C ASN A 108 -2.91 6.83 7.61
N ILE A 109 -1.82 6.85 8.38
CA ILE A 109 -1.65 6.05 9.59
C ILE A 109 -1.76 6.98 10.78
N ILE A 110 -2.73 6.73 11.64
CA ILE A 110 -3.12 7.67 12.69
C ILE A 110 -3.31 6.92 14.01
N ASP A 111 -2.76 7.46 15.08
CA ASP A 111 -3.05 6.98 16.42
C ASP A 111 -4.54 7.13 16.74
N GLY A 112 -5.17 6.05 17.20
CA GLY A 112 -6.56 6.04 17.58
C GLY A 112 -6.84 5.28 18.88
N VAL A 113 -8.10 5.30 19.30
CA VAL A 113 -8.58 4.55 20.45
C VAL A 113 -9.86 3.81 20.05
N MET A 114 -9.86 2.48 20.14
CA MET A 114 -11.09 1.72 20.02
C MET A 114 -11.93 1.98 21.27
N ILE A 115 -12.96 2.79 21.16
CA ILE A 115 -13.84 3.14 22.29
C ILE A 115 -14.66 1.90 22.70
N LYS A 116 -15.18 1.20 21.74
CA LYS A 116 -15.86 -0.12 21.82
C LYS A 116 -16.01 -0.68 20.42
N ASP A 117 -16.48 -1.90 20.31
CA ASP A 117 -16.77 -2.52 19.02
C ASP A 117 -17.55 -1.57 18.10
N LYS A 118 -17.07 -1.43 16.87
CA LYS A 118 -17.65 -0.59 15.81
C LYS A 118 -17.62 0.91 16.07
N LEU A 119 -16.79 1.38 17.02
CA LEU A 119 -16.64 2.81 17.34
C LEU A 119 -15.20 3.13 17.71
N VAL A 120 -14.52 3.90 16.89
CA VAL A 120 -13.15 4.35 17.10
C VAL A 120 -13.09 5.86 17.28
N GLU A 121 -12.15 6.35 18.08
CA GLU A 121 -11.81 7.77 18.16
C GLU A 121 -10.51 8.04 17.40
N ILE A 122 -10.57 8.97 16.46
CA ILE A 122 -9.48 9.40 15.59
C ILE A 122 -9.33 10.90 15.72
N LEU A 123 -8.16 11.40 16.14
CA LEU A 123 -7.88 12.83 16.32
C LEU A 123 -8.95 13.57 17.14
N GLY A 124 -9.48 12.91 18.19
CA GLY A 124 -10.52 13.44 19.06
C GLY A 124 -11.94 13.38 18.50
N VAL A 125 -12.16 12.75 17.34
CA VAL A 125 -13.47 12.59 16.71
C VAL A 125 -13.89 11.13 16.74
N LYS A 126 -15.11 10.86 17.22
CA LYS A 126 -15.67 9.50 17.24
C LYS A 126 -16.29 9.17 15.88
N MET A 127 -15.81 8.08 15.29
CA MET A 127 -16.23 7.60 13.96
C MET A 127 -16.67 6.15 14.05
N PRO A 128 -17.75 5.77 13.34
CA PRO A 128 -18.12 4.36 13.22
C PRO A 128 -17.09 3.62 12.36
N CYS A 129 -16.74 2.39 12.74
CA CYS A 129 -15.96 1.43 11.94
C CYS A 129 -16.70 0.09 11.89
N VAL A 130 -16.14 -0.91 11.20
CA VAL A 130 -16.71 -2.25 11.12
C VAL A 130 -16.03 -3.24 12.08
N ASP A 131 -14.84 -2.91 12.55
CA ASP A 131 -13.98 -3.76 13.37
C ASP A 131 -14.53 -3.97 14.77
N GLU A 132 -14.26 -5.17 15.33
CA GLU A 132 -14.67 -5.59 16.65
C GLU A 132 -13.58 -6.49 17.28
N GLY A 133 -13.65 -6.68 18.60
CA GLY A 133 -12.74 -7.60 19.32
C GLY A 133 -11.45 -6.97 19.84
N PHE A 134 -11.23 -5.66 19.67
CA PHE A 134 -10.04 -4.94 20.16
C PHE A 134 -10.08 -4.61 21.66
N GLY A 135 -11.25 -4.74 22.30
CA GLY A 135 -11.48 -4.31 23.67
C GLY A 135 -11.87 -2.84 23.78
N GLU A 136 -12.41 -2.46 24.95
CA GLU A 136 -12.87 -1.08 25.19
C GLU A 136 -11.70 -0.17 25.60
N ASN A 137 -11.68 1.04 25.05
CA ASN A 137 -10.67 2.07 25.30
C ASN A 137 -9.22 1.59 25.04
N THR A 138 -9.05 0.73 24.03
CA THR A 138 -7.75 0.18 23.65
C THR A 138 -7.06 1.09 22.63
N PRO A 139 -5.79 1.48 22.86
CA PRO A 139 -4.99 2.18 21.85
C PRO A 139 -4.78 1.31 20.62
N VAL A 140 -5.00 1.89 19.44
CA VAL A 140 -4.93 1.19 18.15
C VAL A 140 -4.24 2.07 17.11
N ASP A 141 -3.76 1.47 16.04
CA ASP A 141 -3.39 2.17 14.82
C ASP A 141 -4.57 2.15 13.86
N ILE A 142 -4.82 3.29 13.23
CA ILE A 142 -5.88 3.44 12.24
C ILE A 142 -5.22 3.65 10.89
N VAL A 143 -5.58 2.82 9.92
CA VAL A 143 -5.11 2.93 8.55
C VAL A 143 -6.27 3.29 7.63
N ILE A 144 -6.10 4.36 6.86
CA ILE A 144 -7.07 4.84 5.88
C ILE A 144 -6.34 5.12 4.58
N ARG A 145 -6.75 4.46 3.49
CA ARG A 145 -6.15 4.68 2.17
C ARG A 145 -6.49 6.08 1.67
N PRO A 146 -5.57 6.77 0.95
CA PRO A 146 -5.83 8.12 0.42
C PRO A 146 -7.03 8.19 -0.53
N GLU A 147 -7.31 7.13 -1.28
CA GLU A 147 -8.45 7.01 -2.19
C GLU A 147 -9.79 6.82 -1.48
N ASP A 148 -9.76 6.41 -0.21
CA ASP A 148 -10.95 6.19 0.63
C ASP A 148 -11.35 7.43 1.42
N VAL A 149 -10.53 8.48 1.38
CA VAL A 149 -10.84 9.76 1.98
C VAL A 149 -11.68 10.59 1.03
N GLU A 150 -12.94 10.82 1.38
CA GLU A 150 -13.85 11.66 0.61
C GLU A 150 -13.80 13.11 1.09
N LEU A 151 -13.63 14.04 0.15
CA LEU A 151 -13.80 15.47 0.41
C LEU A 151 -15.24 15.87 0.11
N VAL A 152 -15.90 16.42 1.14
CA VAL A 152 -17.30 16.85 1.14
C VAL A 152 -17.40 18.32 1.56
N PRO A 153 -18.58 18.98 1.47
CA PRO A 153 -18.80 20.27 2.15
C PRO A 153 -18.41 20.19 3.61
N ALA A 154 -17.83 21.26 4.16
CA ALA A 154 -17.25 21.26 5.51
C ALA A 154 -18.22 20.73 6.59
N GLU A 155 -19.51 21.09 6.48
CA GLU A 155 -20.58 20.67 7.40
C GLU A 155 -20.95 19.20 7.34
N ASP A 156 -20.60 18.49 6.24
CA ASP A 156 -20.96 17.08 6.00
C ASP A 156 -19.82 16.10 6.37
N GLY A 157 -18.65 16.62 6.74
CA GLY A 157 -17.49 15.84 7.15
C GLY A 157 -17.48 15.48 8.64
N TYR A 158 -16.77 14.45 9.01
CA TYR A 158 -16.44 14.14 10.41
C TYR A 158 -15.44 15.16 10.98
N MET A 159 -14.53 15.63 10.15
CA MET A 159 -13.53 16.67 10.47
C MET A 159 -13.55 17.72 9.37
N GLN A 160 -13.10 18.92 9.73
CA GLN A 160 -12.96 20.02 8.77
C GLN A 160 -11.50 20.40 8.65
N GLY A 161 -11.07 20.76 7.45
CA GLY A 161 -9.70 21.13 7.18
C GLY A 161 -9.53 21.99 5.94
N ASP A 162 -8.30 22.42 5.72
CA ASP A 162 -7.94 23.26 4.59
C ASP A 162 -7.01 22.51 3.63
N VAL A 163 -7.30 22.58 2.34
CA VAL A 163 -6.45 22.01 1.29
C VAL A 163 -5.19 22.85 1.17
N VAL A 164 -4.03 22.27 1.46
CA VAL A 164 -2.74 22.97 1.44
C VAL A 164 -1.88 22.63 0.23
N SER A 165 -2.13 21.48 -0.41
CA SER A 165 -1.43 21.05 -1.63
C SER A 165 -2.39 20.35 -2.57
N ASN A 166 -2.13 20.46 -3.89
CA ASN A 166 -2.83 19.75 -4.95
C ASN A 166 -1.87 19.48 -6.09
N ILE A 167 -1.52 18.22 -6.31
CA ILE A 167 -0.58 17.77 -7.33
C ILE A 167 -1.28 16.82 -8.30
N PHE A 168 -1.27 17.15 -9.59
CA PHE A 168 -1.82 16.26 -10.62
C PHE A 168 -0.84 15.14 -10.96
N LYS A 169 -1.22 13.90 -10.75
CA LYS A 169 -0.43 12.68 -11.00
C LYS A 169 -0.79 11.96 -12.31
N GLY A 170 -1.55 12.60 -13.20
CA GLY A 170 -1.99 12.04 -14.48
C GLY A 170 -3.38 11.42 -14.42
N VAL A 171 -3.62 10.47 -13.55
CA VAL A 171 -4.93 9.78 -13.41
C VAL A 171 -5.76 10.29 -12.23
N HIS A 172 -5.12 10.89 -11.24
CA HIS A 172 -5.75 11.48 -10.06
C HIS A 172 -4.99 12.73 -9.61
N TYR A 173 -5.58 13.47 -8.69
CA TYR A 173 -4.94 14.51 -7.90
C TYR A 173 -4.57 13.93 -6.54
N GLU A 174 -3.35 14.19 -6.10
CA GLU A 174 -2.86 13.95 -4.76
C GLU A 174 -2.95 15.25 -3.99
N LEU A 175 -3.77 15.27 -2.96
CA LEU A 175 -4.03 16.43 -2.14
C LEU A 175 -3.46 16.20 -0.73
N GLU A 176 -2.99 17.30 -0.12
CA GLU A 176 -2.72 17.37 1.30
C GLU A 176 -3.77 18.26 1.96
N VAL A 177 -4.46 17.75 2.99
CA VAL A 177 -5.50 18.47 3.72
C VAL A 177 -5.14 18.51 5.20
N LYS A 178 -4.97 19.70 5.77
CA LYS A 178 -4.69 19.86 7.20
C LYS A 178 -5.98 19.90 7.99
N ALA A 179 -6.20 18.86 8.80
CA ALA A 179 -7.37 18.77 9.67
C ALA A 179 -7.02 18.13 11.02
N ASN A 180 -7.52 18.71 12.12
CA ASN A 180 -7.34 18.24 13.49
C ASN A 180 -5.86 17.94 13.87
N GLY A 181 -4.90 18.71 13.31
CA GLY A 181 -3.48 18.57 13.62
C GLY A 181 -2.78 17.44 12.86
N TYR A 182 -3.43 16.84 11.87
CA TYR A 182 -2.88 15.81 10.98
C TYR A 182 -2.90 16.28 9.52
N ASP A 183 -1.88 15.87 8.77
CA ASP A 183 -1.74 16.16 7.35
C ASP A 183 -2.28 14.97 6.55
N TRP A 184 -3.55 15.05 6.15
CA TRP A 184 -4.24 14.00 5.41
C TRP A 184 -3.77 13.95 3.95
N MET A 185 -3.33 12.79 3.50
CA MET A 185 -3.17 12.51 2.08
C MET A 185 -4.51 12.05 1.49
N VAL A 186 -4.90 12.64 0.37
CA VAL A 186 -6.18 12.33 -0.30
C VAL A 186 -5.95 12.13 -1.80
N HIS A 187 -6.42 11.02 -2.36
CA HIS A 187 -6.43 10.79 -3.80
C HIS A 187 -7.83 11.00 -4.36
N THR A 188 -7.98 11.88 -5.33
CA THR A 188 -9.28 12.16 -5.94
C THR A 188 -9.15 12.41 -7.45
N THR A 189 -10.18 12.06 -8.20
CA THR A 189 -10.25 12.41 -9.63
C THR A 189 -10.79 13.82 -9.88
N LYS A 190 -11.26 14.51 -8.82
CA LYS A 190 -11.83 15.86 -8.90
C LYS A 190 -10.76 16.88 -8.52
N TYR A 191 -10.69 17.98 -9.29
CA TYR A 191 -9.87 19.12 -8.92
C TYR A 191 -10.48 19.83 -7.70
N VAL A 192 -9.63 20.12 -6.71
CA VAL A 192 -9.99 20.94 -5.54
C VAL A 192 -8.94 22.06 -5.42
N GLU A 193 -9.39 23.30 -5.28
CA GLU A 193 -8.50 24.45 -5.21
C GLU A 193 -7.75 24.49 -3.87
N VAL A 194 -6.46 24.81 -3.91
CA VAL A 194 -5.65 25.04 -2.70
C VAL A 194 -6.23 26.22 -1.92
N GLY A 195 -6.39 26.08 -0.61
CA GLY A 195 -7.06 27.05 0.27
C GLY A 195 -8.56 26.79 0.43
N SER A 196 -9.14 25.79 -0.26
CA SER A 196 -10.53 25.38 -0.03
C SER A 196 -10.70 24.80 1.37
N HIS A 197 -11.78 25.22 2.07
CA HIS A 197 -12.20 24.65 3.34
C HIS A 197 -13.17 23.50 3.08
N VAL A 198 -12.83 22.28 3.54
CA VAL A 198 -13.52 21.04 3.17
C VAL A 198 -13.80 20.18 4.40
N GLY A 199 -14.79 19.29 4.27
CA GLY A 199 -15.04 18.21 5.24
C GLY A 199 -14.32 16.93 4.81
N ILE A 200 -13.75 16.21 5.76
CA ILE A 200 -13.18 14.87 5.58
C ILE A 200 -14.23 13.85 6.03
N ARG A 201 -14.55 12.93 5.13
CA ARG A 201 -15.45 11.80 5.38
C ARG A 201 -14.79 10.50 4.92
N VAL A 202 -14.93 9.47 5.74
CA VAL A 202 -14.51 8.09 5.43
C VAL A 202 -15.68 7.17 5.74
N ILE A 203 -15.98 6.23 4.85
CA ILE A 203 -17.03 5.25 5.15
C ILE A 203 -16.52 4.25 6.21
N PRO A 204 -17.38 3.72 7.10
CA PRO A 204 -16.96 2.85 8.20
C PRO A 204 -16.16 1.61 7.78
N PHE A 205 -16.43 1.07 6.60
CA PHE A 205 -15.73 -0.10 6.05
C PHE A 205 -14.27 0.18 5.69
N ASN A 206 -13.92 1.41 5.35
CA ASN A 206 -12.59 1.82 4.91
C ASN A 206 -11.71 2.35 6.06
N ILE A 207 -12.22 2.30 7.29
CA ILE A 207 -11.43 2.58 8.50
C ILE A 207 -10.91 1.24 9.01
N GLN A 208 -9.63 0.95 8.77
CA GLN A 208 -8.99 -0.28 9.20
C GLN A 208 -8.35 -0.08 10.57
N VAL A 209 -8.74 -0.89 11.54
CA VAL A 209 -8.23 -0.82 12.92
C VAL A 209 -7.19 -1.91 13.12
N MET A 210 -6.02 -1.56 13.65
CA MET A 210 -4.91 -2.49 13.87
C MET A 210 -4.43 -2.42 15.32
N HIS A 211 -3.97 -3.55 15.84
CA HIS A 211 -3.26 -3.56 17.12
C HIS A 211 -1.94 -2.80 17.01
N LYS A 212 -1.63 -2.03 18.04
CA LYS A 212 -0.30 -1.45 18.14
C LYS A 212 0.74 -2.55 18.34
N PRO A 213 1.94 -2.40 17.76
CA PRO A 213 3.02 -3.38 17.90
C PRO A 213 3.37 -3.58 19.39
N GLU A 214 3.52 -4.87 19.79
CA GLU A 214 3.77 -5.24 21.19
C GLU A 214 5.23 -5.06 21.61
N SER A 215 6.18 -5.07 20.67
CA SER A 215 7.61 -5.03 20.94
C SER A 215 8.34 -3.84 20.32
N SER A 216 9.52 -3.52 20.88
CA SER A 216 10.41 -2.49 20.29
C SER A 216 10.97 -2.90 18.93
N ASP A 217 11.04 -4.21 18.65
CA ASP A 217 11.54 -4.73 17.38
C ASP A 217 10.46 -4.62 16.28
N GLU A 218 9.19 -4.69 16.66
CA GLU A 218 8.05 -4.33 15.80
C GLU A 218 7.93 -2.80 15.64
N LYS A 219 8.29 -2.02 16.69
CA LYS A 219 8.42 -0.54 16.63
C LYS A 219 9.64 -0.06 15.85
N ALA A 220 10.66 -0.90 15.62
CA ALA A 220 11.80 -0.55 14.76
C ALA A 220 11.42 -0.31 13.28
N VAL A 221 10.15 -0.38 12.99
CA VAL A 221 9.50 0.04 11.75
C VAL A 221 8.82 1.41 11.93
N GLU A 222 9.30 2.27 12.83
CA GLU A 222 8.99 3.70 12.74
C GLU A 222 9.58 4.22 11.43
N ILE A 223 8.68 4.55 10.55
CA ILE A 223 8.87 5.11 9.22
C ILE A 223 9.70 6.37 9.37
N ASP A 224 10.93 6.36 8.85
CA ASP A 224 11.66 7.58 8.53
C ASP A 224 10.88 8.26 7.36
N VAL A 225 10.04 9.23 7.71
CA VAL A 225 9.33 10.11 6.77
C VAL A 225 10.24 11.25 6.33
#